data_83e356d45cc8eddd5537ed1bebffd336
#
_entry.id   83e356d45cc8eddd5537ed1bebffd336
#
_cell.length_a   1.000
_cell.length_b   1.000
_cell.length_c   1.000
_cell.angle_alpha   90.00
_cell.angle_beta   90.00
_cell.angle_gamma   90.00
#
_symmetry.space_group_name_H-M   'P 1'
#
loop_
_entity.id
_entity.type
_entity.pdbx_description
1 polymer ?
#
loop_
_entity_poly.entity_id
_entity_poly.type
_entity_poly.pdbx_seq_one_letter_code
_entity_poly.pdbx_strand_id
1 'polypeptide(L)'
;KRKNKKEMLLARLSALSATVHEEIVRQRGHKFSAELPIVIDDSFEELKKTKEVLEVFEKIGIKEDVDRAKEGKHIRAGKGKRRGRKYKIPKSVLIVALNKENIKKAASNLPGVDVVDPDELNVEYLAPGGHAGRLTVYTKQSVERLGEKYESI
;
A
#
# COMPACT_ATOMS: atom_id res chain seq x y z
N LYS A 1 -1.35 8.17 -26.57
CA LYS A 1 -2.39 7.14 -26.89
C LYS A 1 -3.41 7.12 -25.77
N ARG A 2 -4.71 7.21 -26.10
CA ARG A 2 -5.80 7.14 -25.10
C ARG A 2 -6.01 5.68 -24.69
N LYS A 3 -5.88 5.36 -23.41
CA LYS A 3 -6.11 4.00 -22.88
C LYS A 3 -7.60 3.69 -22.82
N ASN A 4 -7.98 2.46 -23.10
CA ASN A 4 -9.37 2.01 -22.99
C ASN A 4 -9.79 1.96 -21.51
N LYS A 5 -10.96 2.51 -21.18
CA LYS A 5 -11.48 2.54 -19.80
C LYS A 5 -11.74 1.14 -19.24
N LYS A 6 -12.23 0.21 -20.07
CA LYS A 6 -12.48 -1.18 -19.68
C LYS A 6 -11.19 -1.93 -19.35
N GLU A 7 -10.13 -1.72 -20.14
CA GLU A 7 -8.80 -2.33 -19.87
C GLU A 7 -8.19 -1.79 -18.58
N MET A 8 -8.33 -0.48 -18.33
CA MET A 8 -7.85 0.12 -17.08
C MET A 8 -8.60 -0.40 -15.86
N LEU A 9 -9.90 -0.65 -15.99
CA LEU A 9 -10.71 -1.26 -14.94
C LEU A 9 -10.27 -2.69 -14.66
N LEU A 10 -10.15 -3.51 -15.70
CA LEU A 10 -9.69 -4.90 -15.58
C LEU A 10 -8.30 -4.98 -14.93
N ALA A 11 -7.38 -4.12 -15.33
CA ALA A 11 -6.05 -4.03 -14.74
C ALA A 11 -6.09 -3.68 -13.24
N ARG A 12 -7.02 -2.80 -12.84
CA ARG A 12 -7.21 -2.41 -11.44
C ARG A 12 -7.78 -3.55 -10.61
N LEU A 13 -8.80 -4.24 -11.10
CA LEU A 13 -9.39 -5.40 -10.45
C LEU A 13 -8.38 -6.55 -10.31
N SER A 14 -7.63 -6.83 -11.36
CA SER A 14 -6.56 -7.84 -11.33
C SER A 14 -5.46 -7.48 -10.31
N ALA A 15 -5.05 -6.22 -10.25
CA ALA A 15 -4.06 -5.77 -9.27
C ALA A 15 -4.59 -5.82 -7.84
N LEU A 16 -5.87 -5.53 -7.63
CA LEU A 16 -6.55 -5.63 -6.34
C LEU A 16 -6.64 -7.10 -5.88
N SER A 17 -7.09 -7.99 -6.75
CA SER A 17 -7.14 -9.43 -6.48
C SER A 17 -5.77 -9.98 -6.07
N ALA A 18 -4.69 -9.56 -6.72
CA ALA A 18 -3.35 -10.01 -6.40
C ALA A 18 -2.88 -9.66 -4.97
N THR A 19 -3.47 -8.65 -4.32
CA THR A 19 -3.13 -8.29 -2.93
C THR A 19 -3.64 -9.28 -1.89
N VAL A 20 -4.58 -10.15 -2.26
CA VAL A 20 -5.18 -11.18 -1.39
C VAL A 20 -4.38 -12.49 -1.44
N HIS A 21 -3.64 -12.72 -2.53
CA HIS A 21 -2.86 -13.95 -2.73
C HIS A 21 -1.49 -13.87 -2.07
N GLU A 22 -1.31 -14.63 -1.00
CA GLU A 22 -0.08 -14.65 -0.21
C GLU A 22 1.17 -14.96 -1.06
N GLU A 23 1.09 -15.95 -1.94
CA GLU A 23 2.20 -16.34 -2.81
C GLU A 23 2.69 -15.18 -3.69
N ILE A 24 1.76 -14.43 -4.28
CA ILE A 24 2.09 -13.29 -5.15
C ILE A 24 2.75 -12.18 -4.34
N VAL A 25 2.23 -11.90 -3.13
CA VAL A 25 2.76 -10.87 -2.24
C VAL A 25 4.18 -11.26 -1.76
N ARG A 26 4.41 -12.54 -1.42
CA ARG A 26 5.74 -13.06 -1.05
C ARG A 26 6.73 -13.05 -2.21
N GLN A 27 6.30 -13.44 -3.43
CA GLN A 27 7.13 -13.39 -4.63
C GLN A 27 7.59 -11.96 -4.96
N ARG A 28 6.77 -10.98 -4.65
CA ARG A 28 7.15 -9.58 -4.78
C ARG A 28 8.27 -9.15 -3.80
N GLY A 29 8.51 -9.94 -2.76
CA GLY A 29 9.56 -9.71 -1.76
C GLY A 29 9.07 -8.98 -0.50
N HIS A 30 7.76 -8.93 -0.25
CA HIS A 30 7.21 -8.46 1.03
C HIS A 30 7.45 -9.49 2.14
N LYS A 31 7.73 -8.99 3.36
CA LYS A 31 7.93 -9.80 4.57
C LYS A 31 6.80 -9.56 5.55
N PHE A 32 6.06 -10.60 5.87
CA PHE A 32 4.92 -10.54 6.80
C PHE A 32 4.62 -11.92 7.38
N SER A 33 4.02 -11.95 8.55
CA SER A 33 3.52 -13.15 9.25
C SER A 33 1.99 -13.16 9.39
N ALA A 34 1.33 -12.08 8.97
CA ALA A 34 -0.13 -11.96 8.98
C ALA A 34 -0.78 -12.80 7.87
N GLU A 35 -2.01 -13.24 8.08
CA GLU A 35 -2.87 -13.81 7.04
C GLU A 35 -3.45 -12.69 6.15
N LEU A 36 -3.58 -12.97 4.85
CA LEU A 36 -4.16 -12.04 3.89
C LEU A 36 -5.60 -12.45 3.55
N PRO A 37 -6.49 -11.49 3.30
CA PRO A 37 -6.33 -10.03 3.35
C PRO A 37 -6.30 -9.46 4.77
N ILE A 38 -5.51 -8.40 5.01
CA ILE A 38 -5.46 -7.73 6.30
C ILE A 38 -6.54 -6.65 6.34
N VAL A 39 -7.52 -6.83 7.22
CA VAL A 39 -8.59 -5.86 7.48
C VAL A 39 -8.54 -5.42 8.94
N ILE A 40 -8.52 -4.10 9.15
CA ILE A 40 -8.39 -3.47 10.48
C ILE A 40 -9.65 -2.64 10.77
N ASP A 41 -9.92 -2.40 12.04
CA ASP A 41 -10.99 -1.52 12.48
C ASP A 41 -10.75 -0.05 12.05
N ASP A 42 -11.84 0.68 11.85
CA ASP A 42 -11.81 2.07 11.40
C ASP A 42 -11.18 3.03 12.41
N SER A 43 -11.10 2.64 13.70
CA SER A 43 -10.35 3.36 14.73
C SER A 43 -8.87 3.59 14.38
N PHE A 44 -8.31 2.76 13.50
CA PHE A 44 -6.96 2.92 12.96
C PHE A 44 -6.78 4.25 12.18
N GLU A 45 -7.83 4.74 11.55
CA GLU A 45 -7.81 5.99 10.78
C GLU A 45 -7.63 7.24 11.66
N GLU A 46 -7.96 7.15 12.96
CA GLU A 46 -7.84 8.24 13.93
C GLU A 46 -6.42 8.44 14.46
N LEU A 47 -5.52 7.48 14.22
CA LEU A 47 -4.15 7.53 14.70
C LEU A 47 -3.38 8.74 14.14
N LYS A 48 -2.71 9.46 15.02
CA LYS A 48 -1.99 10.70 14.68
C LYS A 48 -0.47 10.57 14.80
N LYS A 49 0.00 9.56 15.55
CA LYS A 49 1.43 9.38 15.81
C LYS A 49 2.00 8.19 15.07
N THR A 50 3.17 8.37 14.49
CA THR A 50 3.91 7.30 13.77
C THR A 50 4.21 6.10 14.68
N LYS A 51 4.45 6.33 15.97
CA LYS A 51 4.72 5.27 16.94
C LYS A 51 3.52 4.34 17.11
N GLU A 52 2.32 4.90 17.21
CA GLU A 52 1.07 4.14 17.35
C GLU A 52 0.84 3.25 16.12
N VAL A 53 1.10 3.78 14.90
CA VAL A 53 1.00 3.01 13.66
C VAL A 53 2.00 1.84 13.66
N LEU A 54 3.24 2.04 14.11
CA LEU A 54 4.24 0.98 14.21
C LEU A 54 3.86 -0.09 15.22
N GLU A 55 3.28 0.28 16.37
CA GLU A 55 2.79 -0.67 17.38
C GLU A 55 1.67 -1.55 16.81
N VAL A 56 0.77 -0.97 16.01
CA VAL A 56 -0.27 -1.75 15.31
C VAL A 56 0.36 -2.68 14.28
N PHE A 57 1.32 -2.21 13.49
CA PHE A 57 2.02 -3.04 12.50
C PHE A 57 2.80 -4.20 13.14
N GLU A 58 3.35 -3.99 14.32
CA GLU A 58 4.03 -5.03 15.09
C GLU A 58 3.04 -6.10 15.57
N LYS A 59 1.89 -5.69 16.13
CA LYS A 59 0.82 -6.60 16.57
C LYS A 59 0.26 -7.45 15.44
N ILE A 60 0.15 -6.89 14.23
CA ILE A 60 -0.36 -7.59 13.05
C ILE A 60 0.72 -8.48 12.39
N GLY A 61 2.00 -8.20 12.65
CA GLY A 61 3.11 -8.96 12.05
C GLY A 61 3.55 -8.45 10.67
N ILE A 62 3.41 -7.15 10.39
CA ILE A 62 3.82 -6.53 9.13
C ILE A 62 4.95 -5.50 9.29
N LYS A 63 5.44 -5.30 10.50
CA LYS A 63 6.54 -4.36 10.81
C LYS A 63 7.82 -4.69 10.05
N GLU A 64 8.12 -5.99 9.88
CA GLU A 64 9.31 -6.45 9.16
C GLU A 64 9.38 -5.93 7.73
N ASP A 65 8.25 -5.68 7.08
CA ASP A 65 8.22 -5.14 5.73
C ASP A 65 8.63 -3.65 5.69
N VAL A 66 8.27 -2.90 6.72
CA VAL A 66 8.70 -1.50 6.89
C VAL A 66 10.20 -1.44 7.17
N ASP A 67 10.72 -2.34 8.01
CA ASP A 67 12.15 -2.44 8.31
C ASP A 67 12.93 -2.85 7.06
N ARG A 68 12.45 -3.82 6.27
CA ARG A 68 13.00 -4.16 4.95
C ARG A 68 13.09 -2.93 4.03
N ALA A 69 12.06 -2.11 4.00
CA ALA A 69 12.05 -0.90 3.17
C ALA A 69 13.03 0.16 3.67
N LYS A 70 13.22 0.25 4.98
CA LYS A 70 14.20 1.15 5.63
C LYS A 70 15.63 0.73 5.29
N GLU A 71 15.95 -0.55 5.42
CA GLU A 71 17.26 -1.13 5.09
C GLU A 71 17.55 -1.05 3.59
N GLY A 72 16.52 -1.24 2.75
CA GLY A 72 16.61 -1.14 1.29
C GLY A 72 16.81 0.29 0.75
N LYS A 73 16.87 1.31 1.61
CA LYS A 73 17.14 2.69 1.20
C LYS A 73 18.57 2.83 0.69
N HIS A 74 18.70 3.19 -0.59
CA HIS A 74 20.02 3.34 -1.21
C HIS A 74 20.09 4.58 -2.11
N ILE A 75 21.31 5.01 -2.44
CA ILE A 75 21.54 6.12 -3.36
C ILE A 75 21.19 5.67 -4.77
N ARG A 76 20.34 6.43 -5.43
CA ARG A 76 19.89 6.16 -6.81
C ARG A 76 21.07 6.23 -7.78
N ALA A 77 21.13 5.29 -8.71
CA ALA A 77 22.03 5.35 -9.84
C ALA A 77 21.61 6.46 -10.85
N GLY A 78 22.57 6.93 -11.62
CA GLY A 78 22.35 7.89 -12.69
C GLY A 78 22.16 9.36 -12.24
N LYS A 79 21.81 10.21 -13.19
CA LYS A 79 21.73 11.67 -13.02
C LYS A 79 20.62 12.15 -12.08
N GLY A 80 19.62 11.31 -11.79
CA GLY A 80 18.50 11.62 -10.88
C GLY A 80 18.93 12.03 -9.47
N LYS A 81 20.06 11.51 -8.98
CA LYS A 81 20.62 11.87 -7.67
C LYS A 81 21.06 13.34 -7.57
N ARG A 82 21.49 13.94 -8.70
CA ARG A 82 21.85 15.36 -8.78
C ARG A 82 20.63 16.28 -8.96
N ARG A 83 19.47 15.70 -9.28
CA ARG A 83 18.21 16.43 -9.52
C ARG A 83 17.24 16.33 -8.34
N GLY A 84 17.71 16.35 -7.10
CA GLY A 84 16.90 16.29 -5.88
C GLY A 84 16.34 14.90 -5.52
N ARG A 85 16.58 13.85 -6.32
CA ARG A 85 16.09 12.48 -6.10
C ARG A 85 17.22 11.54 -5.69
N LYS A 86 17.95 11.90 -4.63
CA LYS A 86 19.14 11.19 -4.19
C LYS A 86 18.88 9.75 -3.78
N TYR A 87 17.82 9.50 -3.03
CA TYR A 87 17.52 8.19 -2.49
C TYR A 87 16.42 7.46 -3.27
N LYS A 88 16.50 6.13 -3.30
CA LYS A 88 15.44 5.21 -3.70
C LYS A 88 15.09 4.35 -2.50
N ILE A 89 13.80 4.26 -2.20
CA ILE A 89 13.26 3.46 -1.09
C ILE A 89 12.33 2.42 -1.73
N PRO A 90 12.43 1.13 -1.38
CA PRO A 90 11.48 0.12 -1.80
C PRO A 90 10.09 0.45 -1.30
N LYS A 91 9.07 0.09 -2.07
CA LYS A 91 7.68 0.19 -1.60
C LYS A 91 7.41 -0.87 -0.54
N SER A 92 6.71 -0.47 0.49
CA SER A 92 6.26 -1.26 1.62
C SER A 92 4.73 -1.28 1.64
N VAL A 93 4.14 -1.30 2.81
CA VAL A 93 2.71 -1.41 3.06
C VAL A 93 1.92 -0.30 2.35
N LEU A 94 0.80 -0.68 1.74
CA LEU A 94 -0.23 0.24 1.27
C LEU A 94 -1.36 0.24 2.29
N ILE A 95 -1.76 1.40 2.77
CA ILE A 95 -2.92 1.58 3.63
C ILE A 95 -4.05 2.14 2.79
N VAL A 96 -5.19 1.45 2.78
CA VAL A 96 -6.41 1.91 2.12
C VAL A 96 -7.41 2.29 3.21
N ALA A 97 -7.68 3.59 3.34
CA ALA A 97 -8.48 4.18 4.40
C ALA A 97 -9.41 5.25 3.84
N LEU A 98 -10.66 5.27 4.31
CA LEU A 98 -11.66 6.24 3.84
C LEU A 98 -11.32 7.65 4.38
N ASN A 99 -10.93 7.74 5.64
CA ASN A 99 -10.57 8.99 6.32
C ASN A 99 -9.05 9.14 6.42
N LYS A 100 -8.41 9.45 5.29
CA LYS A 100 -6.94 9.41 5.16
C LYS A 100 -6.17 10.54 5.85
N GLU A 101 -6.83 11.62 6.34
CA GLU A 101 -6.12 12.82 6.78
C GLU A 101 -5.17 12.60 7.96
N ASN A 102 -5.65 11.97 9.03
CA ASN A 102 -4.84 11.72 10.23
C ASN A 102 -3.82 10.62 9.97
N ILE A 103 -4.27 9.47 9.48
CA ILE A 103 -3.41 8.33 9.23
C ILE A 103 -2.31 8.62 8.19
N LYS A 104 -2.61 9.47 7.20
CA LYS A 104 -1.62 9.91 6.23
C LYS A 104 -0.49 10.71 6.89
N LYS A 105 -0.81 11.60 7.82
CA LYS A 105 0.21 12.36 8.59
C LYS A 105 1.03 11.42 9.48
N ALA A 106 0.39 10.46 10.13
CA ALA A 106 1.05 9.49 11.00
C ALA A 106 1.96 8.52 10.23
N ALA A 107 1.54 8.04 9.06
CA ALA A 107 2.24 7.02 8.29
C ALA A 107 3.21 7.57 7.23
N SER A 108 3.10 8.84 6.82
CA SER A 108 3.91 9.41 5.73
C SER A 108 5.43 9.40 5.98
N ASN A 109 5.85 9.35 7.24
CA ASN A 109 7.27 9.26 7.61
C ASN A 109 7.80 7.81 7.60
N LEU A 110 6.94 6.82 7.47
CA LEU A 110 7.36 5.42 7.39
C LEU A 110 7.92 5.08 6.00
N PRO A 111 9.07 4.41 5.90
CA PRO A 111 9.70 4.14 4.62
C PRO A 111 8.85 3.23 3.74
N GLY A 112 8.55 3.72 2.54
CA GLY A 112 7.84 2.97 1.52
C GLY A 112 6.33 2.80 1.73
N VAL A 113 5.77 3.30 2.85
CA VAL A 113 4.34 3.27 3.14
C VAL A 113 3.62 4.36 2.34
N ASP A 114 2.49 3.99 1.74
CA ASP A 114 1.56 4.93 1.09
C ASP A 114 0.18 4.79 1.73
N VAL A 115 -0.55 5.89 1.82
CA VAL A 115 -1.94 5.94 2.31
C VAL A 115 -2.82 6.50 1.22
N VAL A 116 -3.87 5.79 0.86
CA VAL A 116 -4.73 6.09 -0.28
C VAL A 116 -6.20 5.88 0.08
N ASP A 117 -7.05 6.74 -0.45
CA ASP A 117 -8.49 6.61 -0.38
C ASP A 117 -8.99 5.53 -1.37
N PRO A 118 -10.02 4.72 -1.05
CA PRO A 118 -10.63 3.76 -1.98
C PRO A 118 -11.00 4.34 -3.34
N ASP A 119 -11.43 5.61 -3.37
CA ASP A 119 -11.82 6.26 -4.62
C ASP A 119 -10.62 6.67 -5.49
N GLU A 120 -9.49 7.01 -4.87
CA GLU A 120 -8.23 7.33 -5.55
C GLU A 120 -7.37 6.10 -5.87
N LEU A 121 -7.75 4.92 -5.38
CA LEU A 121 -6.98 3.69 -5.55
C LEU A 121 -6.82 3.34 -7.04
N ASN A 122 -5.59 3.24 -7.48
CA ASN A 122 -5.23 2.92 -8.86
C ASN A 122 -4.12 1.86 -8.94
N VAL A 123 -3.82 1.41 -10.17
CA VAL A 123 -2.80 0.39 -10.43
C VAL A 123 -1.41 0.81 -9.97
N GLU A 124 -1.07 2.08 -9.97
CA GLU A 124 0.25 2.57 -9.55
C GLU A 124 0.50 2.32 -8.06
N TYR A 125 -0.55 2.38 -7.23
CA TYR A 125 -0.45 2.05 -5.81
C TYR A 125 -0.44 0.55 -5.55
N LEU A 126 -1.29 -0.22 -6.26
CA LEU A 126 -1.44 -1.67 -6.07
C LEU A 126 -0.29 -2.47 -6.69
N ALA A 127 0.22 -2.02 -7.83
CA ALA A 127 1.25 -2.70 -8.60
C ALA A 127 2.39 -1.72 -8.99
N PRO A 128 3.10 -1.11 -8.01
CA PRO A 128 4.16 -0.17 -8.32
C PRO A 128 5.29 -0.84 -9.11
N GLY A 129 5.65 -0.22 -10.23
CA GLY A 129 6.63 -0.77 -11.17
C GLY A 129 6.08 -1.84 -12.12
N GLY A 130 4.75 -2.05 -12.16
CA GLY A 130 4.11 -3.06 -13.00
C GLY A 130 4.06 -4.46 -12.38
N HIS A 131 4.56 -4.62 -11.16
CA HIS A 131 4.53 -5.90 -10.43
C HIS A 131 3.35 -5.90 -9.44
N ALA A 132 2.42 -6.83 -9.59
CA ALA A 132 1.28 -7.02 -8.72
C ALA A 132 1.66 -7.58 -7.34
N GLY A 133 0.73 -7.61 -6.39
CA GLY A 133 0.91 -8.22 -5.07
C GLY A 133 1.59 -7.31 -4.05
N ARG A 134 1.20 -6.06 -3.96
CA ARG A 134 1.64 -5.18 -2.88
C ARG A 134 0.96 -5.56 -1.57
N LEU A 135 1.72 -5.63 -0.48
CA LEU A 135 1.18 -5.83 0.87
C LEU A 135 0.25 -4.68 1.23
N THR A 136 -1.04 -4.98 1.42
CA THR A 136 -2.09 -3.96 1.59
C THR A 136 -2.89 -4.22 2.85
N VAL A 137 -3.16 -3.14 3.56
CA VAL A 137 -3.99 -3.09 4.77
C VAL A 137 -5.24 -2.27 4.44
N TYR A 138 -6.40 -2.83 4.73
CA TYR A 138 -7.69 -2.20 4.49
C TYR A 138 -8.37 -1.86 5.82
N THR A 139 -9.09 -0.74 5.89
CA THR A 139 -10.07 -0.48 6.96
C THR A 139 -11.42 -1.10 6.56
N LYS A 140 -12.28 -1.41 7.53
CA LYS A 140 -13.59 -2.03 7.26
C LYS A 140 -14.42 -1.19 6.29
N GLN A 141 -14.57 0.10 6.56
CA GLN A 141 -15.29 1.03 5.69
C GLN A 141 -14.68 1.12 4.29
N SER A 142 -13.36 1.02 4.17
CA SER A 142 -12.70 1.04 2.87
C SER A 142 -13.03 -0.19 2.02
N VAL A 143 -13.20 -1.36 2.63
CA VAL A 143 -13.62 -2.59 1.93
C VAL A 143 -15.07 -2.46 1.45
N GLU A 144 -15.96 -1.98 2.31
CA GLU A 144 -17.36 -1.73 1.95
C GLU A 144 -17.46 -0.75 0.76
N ARG A 145 -16.71 0.35 0.82
CA ARG A 145 -16.66 1.34 -0.27
C ARG A 145 -16.11 0.77 -1.57
N LEU A 146 -15.10 -0.10 -1.51
CA LEU A 146 -14.60 -0.81 -2.70
C LEU A 146 -15.64 -1.79 -3.25
N GLY A 147 -16.40 -2.49 -2.39
CA GLY A 147 -17.53 -3.33 -2.78
C GLY A 147 -18.54 -2.54 -3.58
N GLU A 148 -19.10 -1.48 -3.02
CA GLU A 148 -20.08 -0.60 -3.69
C GLU A 148 -19.57 -0.10 -5.07
N LYS A 149 -18.29 0.25 -5.15
CA LYS A 149 -17.69 0.78 -6.37
C LYS A 149 -17.56 -0.25 -7.48
N TYR A 150 -17.37 -1.52 -7.15
CA TYR A 150 -17.10 -2.58 -8.12
C TYR A 150 -18.26 -3.55 -8.33
N GLU A 151 -19.25 -3.64 -7.44
CA GLU A 151 -20.49 -4.40 -7.62
C GLU A 151 -21.37 -3.81 -8.75
N SER A 152 -21.27 -2.53 -9.02
CA SER A 152 -22.03 -1.81 -10.05
C SER A 152 -21.47 -1.96 -11.47
N ILE A 153 -20.48 -2.83 -11.69
CA ILE A 153 -19.76 -3.00 -12.96
C ILE A 153 -19.94 -4.41 -13.51
#